data_bbd761a0d73aa3c42c2a93b57baa471e
#
_entry.id   bbd761a0d73aa3c42c2a93b57baa471e
#
_cell.length_a   1.000
_cell.length_b   1.000
_cell.length_c   1.000
_cell.angle_alpha   90.00
_cell.angle_beta   90.00
_cell.angle_gamma   90.00
#
_symmetry.space_group_name_H-M   'P 1'
#
loop_
_entity.id
_entity.type
_entity.pdbx_description
1 polymer ?
#
loop_
_entity_poly.entity_id
_entity_poly.type
_entity_poly.pdbx_seq_one_letter_code
_entity_poly.pdbx_strand_id
1 'polypeptide(L)' 'MIRNEIRRLRFEHGEMTQQELAEKINVTRQTVNAIEQGKYSPSLEAAFRISAVFGRPLESVFHYFQDE' A
#
# COMPACT_ATOMS: atom_id res chain seq x y z
N MET A 1 3.25 10.29 11.09
CA MET A 1 2.11 9.85 10.26
C MET A 1 2.64 9.29 8.94
N ILE A 2 2.07 8.18 8.50
CA ILE A 2 2.48 7.56 7.24
C ILE A 2 1.37 7.75 6.22
N ARG A 3 1.74 8.27 5.04
CA ARG A 3 0.85 8.37 3.89
C ARG A 3 1.36 7.46 2.79
N ASN A 4 0.50 7.14 1.84
CA ASN A 4 0.90 6.21 0.80
C ASN A 4 0.30 6.60 -0.55
N GLU A 5 0.86 6.00 -1.60
CA GLU A 5 0.45 6.20 -2.98
C GLU A 5 -0.22 4.94 -3.55
N ILE A 6 -0.70 4.05 -2.68
CA ILE A 6 -1.18 2.73 -3.12
C ILE A 6 -2.33 2.86 -4.12
N ARG A 7 -3.30 3.73 -3.85
CA ARG A 7 -4.45 3.88 -4.73
C ARG A 7 -4.02 4.32 -6.13
N ARG A 8 -3.12 5.32 -6.21
CA ARG A 8 -2.60 5.80 -7.49
C ARG A 8 -1.82 4.71 -8.20
N LEU A 9 -0.99 3.98 -7.47
CA LEU A 9 -0.19 2.91 -8.07
C LEU A 9 -1.05 1.77 -8.57
N ARG A 10 -2.12 1.42 -7.84
CA ARG A 10 -3.08 0.42 -8.31
C ARG A 10 -3.70 0.85 -9.64
N PHE A 11 -4.11 2.11 -9.70
CA PHE A 11 -4.73 2.64 -10.91
C PHE A 11 -3.74 2.57 -12.09
N GLU A 12 -2.48 2.94 -11.85
CA GLU A 12 -1.46 2.92 -12.90
C GLU A 12 -1.08 1.52 -13.34
N HIS A 13 -1.40 0.51 -12.53
CA HIS A 13 -1.10 -0.90 -12.86
C HIS A 13 -2.34 -1.63 -13.36
N GLY A 14 -2.97 -1.07 -14.41
CA GLY A 14 -4.11 -1.72 -15.05
C GLY A 14 -5.39 -1.65 -14.23
N GLU A 15 -5.55 -0.58 -13.44
CA GLU A 15 -6.73 -0.39 -12.59
C GLU A 15 -6.91 -1.56 -11.62
N MET A 16 -5.82 -1.97 -11.00
CA MET A 16 -5.81 -3.06 -10.03
C MET A 16 -6.79 -2.77 -8.89
N THR A 17 -7.64 -3.75 -8.55
CA THR A 17 -8.58 -3.60 -7.44
C THR A 17 -7.88 -3.80 -6.10
N GLN A 18 -8.54 -3.34 -5.03
CA GLN A 18 -8.03 -3.62 -3.68
C GLN A 18 -7.97 -5.12 -3.42
N GLN A 19 -8.96 -5.87 -3.93
CA GLN A 19 -8.99 -7.33 -3.76
C GLN A 19 -7.80 -7.98 -4.46
N GLU A 20 -7.48 -7.53 -5.67
CA GLU A 20 -6.34 -8.07 -6.40
C GLU A 20 -5.04 -7.82 -5.64
N LEU A 21 -4.86 -6.61 -5.11
CA LEU A 21 -3.67 -6.31 -4.33
C LEU A 21 -3.63 -7.16 -3.06
N ALA A 22 -4.78 -7.29 -2.37
CA ALA A 22 -4.86 -8.08 -1.15
C ALA A 22 -4.42 -9.53 -1.39
N GLU A 23 -4.84 -10.11 -2.51
CA GLU A 23 -4.44 -11.47 -2.85
C GLU A 23 -2.94 -11.57 -3.11
N LYS A 24 -2.37 -10.57 -3.77
CA LYS A 24 -0.95 -10.57 -4.09
C LYS A 24 -0.06 -10.47 -2.85
N ILE A 25 -0.54 -9.80 -1.81
CA ILE A 25 0.26 -9.62 -0.59
C ILE A 25 -0.25 -10.46 0.58
N ASN A 26 -1.24 -11.31 0.32
CA ASN A 26 -1.77 -12.30 1.25
C ASN A 26 -2.39 -11.66 2.51
N VAL A 27 -3.24 -10.67 2.28
CA VAL A 27 -4.04 -10.04 3.34
C VAL A 27 -5.48 -9.93 2.86
N THR A 28 -6.37 -9.42 3.72
CA THR A 28 -7.77 -9.21 3.32
C THR A 28 -7.92 -7.88 2.60
N ARG A 29 -9.02 -7.76 1.83
CA ARG A 29 -9.36 -6.50 1.17
C ARG A 29 -9.55 -5.38 2.20
N GLN A 30 -10.17 -5.71 3.35
CA GLN A 30 -10.36 -4.73 4.41
C GLN A 30 -9.03 -4.17 4.91
N THR A 31 -8.00 -5.02 4.99
CA THR A 31 -6.67 -4.57 5.40
C THR A 31 -6.10 -3.58 4.38
N VAL A 32 -6.22 -3.89 3.08
CA VAL A 32 -5.75 -2.97 2.04
C VAL A 32 -6.48 -1.64 2.15
N ASN A 33 -7.80 -1.68 2.30
CA ASN A 33 -8.58 -0.46 2.41
C ASN A 33 -8.15 0.38 3.62
N ALA A 34 -7.94 -0.26 4.77
CA ALA A 34 -7.51 0.45 5.98
C ALA A 34 -6.13 1.06 5.80
N ILE A 35 -5.22 0.36 5.14
CA ILE A 35 -3.87 0.90 4.85
C ILE A 35 -3.99 2.12 3.94
N GLU A 36 -4.77 2.04 2.86
CA GLU A 36 -4.93 3.15 1.93
C GLU A 36 -5.50 4.39 2.59
N GLN A 37 -6.39 4.20 3.55
CA GLN A 37 -7.00 5.31 4.26
C GLN A 37 -6.15 5.86 5.40
N GLY A 38 -5.00 5.25 5.67
CA GLY A 38 -4.13 5.68 6.74
C GLY A 38 -4.61 5.29 8.12
N LYS A 39 -5.59 4.39 8.21
CA LYS A 39 -6.13 3.93 9.49
C LYS A 39 -5.34 2.79 10.09
N TYR A 40 -4.49 2.17 9.30
CA TYR A 40 -3.71 1.02 9.71
C TYR A 40 -2.37 1.04 9.00
N SER A 41 -1.30 0.94 9.75
CA SER A 41 0.05 0.89 9.18
C SER A 41 0.39 -0.57 8.87
N PRO A 42 0.86 -0.87 7.67
CA PRO A 42 1.23 -2.24 7.34
C PRO A 42 2.45 -2.67 8.14
N SER A 43 2.58 -3.99 8.35
CA SER A 43 3.82 -4.53 8.87
C SER A 43 4.95 -4.21 7.87
N LEU A 44 6.18 -4.27 8.33
CA LEU A 44 7.32 -4.02 7.45
C LEU A 44 7.32 -5.01 6.28
N GLU A 45 7.01 -6.28 6.55
CA GLU A 45 6.96 -7.28 5.49
C GLU A 45 5.86 -6.95 4.47
N ALA A 46 4.67 -6.59 4.94
CA ALA A 46 3.57 -6.21 4.04
C ALA A 46 3.96 -5.00 3.21
N ALA A 47 4.63 -4.02 3.80
CA ALA A 47 5.07 -2.83 3.09
C ALA A 47 6.04 -3.19 1.96
N PHE A 48 6.99 -4.07 2.24
CA PHE A 48 7.93 -4.52 1.20
C PHE A 48 7.23 -5.33 0.12
N ARG A 49 6.24 -6.16 0.48
CA ARG A 49 5.47 -6.90 -0.52
C ARG A 49 4.70 -5.97 -1.43
N ILE A 50 4.08 -4.93 -0.88
CA ILE A 50 3.37 -3.92 -1.68
C ILE A 50 4.33 -3.25 -2.65
N SER A 51 5.49 -2.85 -2.16
CA SER A 51 6.51 -2.22 -3.01
C SER A 51 6.93 -3.16 -4.15
N ALA A 52 7.10 -4.43 -3.86
CA ALA A 52 7.48 -5.43 -4.86
C ALA A 52 6.39 -5.59 -5.92
N VAL A 53 5.12 -5.59 -5.53
CA VAL A 53 4.00 -5.70 -6.47
C VAL A 53 4.05 -4.58 -7.50
N PHE A 54 4.35 -3.36 -7.06
CA PHE A 54 4.38 -2.20 -7.95
C PHE A 54 5.74 -1.96 -8.59
N GLY A 55 6.76 -2.73 -8.19
CA GLY A 55 8.10 -2.54 -8.74
C GLY A 55 8.69 -1.19 -8.41
N ARG A 56 8.36 -0.65 -7.24
CA ARG A 56 8.81 0.66 -6.78
C ARG A 56 9.52 0.53 -5.44
N PRO A 57 10.50 1.40 -5.16
CA PRO A 57 11.14 1.39 -3.84
C PRO A 57 10.13 1.80 -2.77
N LEU A 58 10.39 1.37 -1.54
CA LEU A 58 9.47 1.59 -0.42
C LEU A 58 9.12 3.07 -0.27
N GLU A 59 10.10 3.95 -0.38
CA GLU A 59 9.91 5.39 -0.19
C GLU A 59 9.11 6.04 -1.33
N SER A 60 8.89 5.35 -2.43
CA SER A 60 8.00 5.83 -3.49
C SER A 60 6.55 5.41 -3.24
N VAL A 61 6.35 4.44 -2.36
CA VAL A 61 5.02 3.93 -2.03
C VAL A 61 4.51 4.56 -0.73
N PHE A 62 5.39 4.70 0.26
CA PHE A 62 5.03 5.22 1.59
C PHE A 62 5.85 6.45 1.92
N HIS A 63 5.21 7.41 2.56
CA HIS A 63 5.85 8.66 2.97
C HIS A 63 5.60 8.87 4.45
N TYR A 64 6.64 9.30 5.17
CA TYR A 64 6.52 9.59 6.58
C TYR A 64 6.55 11.10 6.80
N PHE A 65 5.56 11.61 7.51
CA PHE A 65 5.47 13.02 7.85
C PHE A 65 5.49 13.14 9.36
N GLN A 66 6.37 14.00 9.86
CA GLN A 66 6.43 14.28 11.29
C GLN A 66 5.40 15.36 11.62
N ASP A 67 4.69 15.16 12.73
CA ASP A 67 3.82 16.20 13.25
C ASP A 67 4.68 17.19 14.05
N GLU A 68 4.42 18.46 13.87
CA GLU A 68 5.14 19.49 14.60
C GLU A 68 4.29 20.09 15.69
#